data_cd1ae79e8ba21596364d3fa7ab26ef21
#
_entry.id   cd1ae79e8ba21596364d3fa7ab26ef21
#
_cell.length_a   1.000
_cell.length_b   1.000
_cell.length_c   1.000
_cell.angle_alpha   90.00
_cell.angle_beta   90.00
_cell.angle_gamma   90.00
#
_symmetry.space_group_name_H-M   'P 1'
#
loop_
_entity.id
_entity.type
_entity.pdbx_description
1 polymer ?
#
loop_
_entity_poly.entity_id
_entity_poly.type
_entity_poly.pdbx_seq_one_letter_code
_entity_poly.pdbx_strand_id
1 'polypeptide(L)'
;MRLRVKEHVVKKNDNRELPKNIRQVGDLDLDKRVYIEDYAFSFVKETSLDDEEEGRVGILLGEEKNVGGEEYTFVYAAMEISGASVYEGNVSFTKETWSNVDAMADTYFPGMSIVGWYLVSSGIRPENNTFLERVHIDSIGRYKALLYVNPEEKTEDIYSCFDGGLECLDGYVIYFDKNEQMQRYMADVSSQRKATAVDETVMKRYRQIMKENK
;
A
#
# COMPACT_ATOMS: atom_id res chain seq x y z
N MET A 1 9.67 -23.42 2.30
CA MET A 1 9.34 -23.68 0.89
C MET A 1 9.29 -22.31 0.21
N ARG A 2 10.38 -21.93 -0.48
CA ARG A 2 10.48 -20.61 -1.12
C ARG A 2 9.53 -20.56 -2.31
N LEU A 3 8.54 -19.68 -2.26
CA LEU A 3 7.75 -19.32 -3.43
C LEU A 3 8.68 -18.60 -4.41
N ARG A 4 8.84 -19.17 -5.61
CA ARG A 4 9.54 -18.55 -6.72
C ARG A 4 8.68 -17.36 -7.18
N VAL A 5 9.07 -16.16 -6.81
CA VAL A 5 8.71 -14.97 -7.57
C VAL A 5 9.30 -15.17 -8.97
N LYS A 6 8.46 -15.24 -9.98
CA LYS A 6 8.90 -15.28 -11.37
C LYS A 6 9.55 -13.94 -11.68
N GLU A 7 10.88 -13.91 -11.68
CA GLU A 7 11.63 -12.80 -12.27
C GLU A 7 11.30 -12.76 -13.78
N HIS A 8 10.37 -11.90 -14.14
CA HIS A 8 10.23 -11.47 -15.52
C HIS A 8 11.23 -10.34 -15.74
N VAL A 9 12.43 -10.72 -16.17
CA VAL A 9 13.41 -9.78 -16.69
C VAL A 9 12.88 -9.20 -18.00
N VAL A 10 12.13 -8.15 -17.92
CA VAL A 10 11.86 -7.30 -19.08
C VAL A 10 13.00 -6.30 -19.16
N LYS A 11 14.01 -6.62 -19.99
CA LYS A 11 14.99 -5.64 -20.46
C LYS A 11 14.26 -4.66 -21.38
N LYS A 12 13.67 -3.60 -20.82
CA LYS A 12 13.41 -2.37 -21.56
C LYS A 12 14.50 -1.37 -21.19
N ASN A 13 15.29 -0.99 -22.18
CA ASN A 13 16.07 0.24 -22.16
C ASN A 13 15.06 1.40 -22.09
N ASP A 14 14.63 1.78 -20.93
CA ASP A 14 13.69 2.86 -20.72
C ASP A 14 14.48 4.04 -20.16
N ASN A 15 14.90 4.90 -21.09
CA ASN A 15 15.52 6.19 -20.80
C ASN A 15 14.42 7.19 -20.39
N ARG A 16 13.47 6.77 -19.52
CA ARG A 16 12.47 7.69 -19.00
C ARG A 16 13.17 8.67 -18.07
N GLU A 17 13.11 9.92 -18.46
CA GLU A 17 13.46 11.02 -17.58
C GLU A 17 12.60 10.95 -16.31
N LEU A 18 13.14 11.38 -15.17
CA LEU A 18 12.36 11.51 -13.93
C LEU A 18 11.11 12.36 -14.16
N PRO A 19 10.01 12.09 -13.44
CA PRO A 19 8.81 12.91 -13.54
C PRO A 19 9.12 14.39 -13.33
N LYS A 20 8.52 15.27 -14.15
CA LYS A 20 8.77 16.72 -14.09
C LYS A 20 7.78 17.45 -13.20
N ASN A 21 6.55 16.94 -13.12
CA ASN A 21 5.51 17.50 -12.27
C ASN A 21 5.54 16.77 -10.93
N ILE A 22 6.22 17.35 -9.95
CA ILE A 22 6.49 16.73 -8.67
C ILE A 22 6.22 17.67 -7.50
N ARG A 23 5.94 17.08 -6.35
CA ARG A 23 5.95 17.71 -5.04
C ARG A 23 6.88 16.92 -4.12
N GLN A 24 7.95 17.53 -3.67
CA GLN A 24 8.84 16.93 -2.68
C GLN A 24 8.27 17.14 -1.27
N VAL A 25 8.38 16.12 -0.44
CA VAL A 25 8.06 16.14 0.99
C VAL A 25 9.34 15.79 1.74
N GLY A 26 9.78 16.64 2.66
CA GLY A 26 11.03 16.43 3.40
C GLY A 26 12.28 16.54 2.53
N ASP A 27 13.40 16.02 3.04
CA ASP A 27 14.69 15.98 2.36
C ASP A 27 14.90 14.59 1.72
N LEU A 28 15.33 14.57 0.47
CA LEU A 28 15.51 13.29 -0.22
C LEU A 28 16.82 12.62 0.23
N ASP A 29 16.69 11.38 0.65
CA ASP A 29 17.82 10.51 0.93
C ASP A 29 18.66 10.29 -0.33
N LEU A 30 19.98 10.17 -0.15
CA LEU A 30 20.90 9.92 -1.25
C LEU A 30 20.86 8.45 -1.70
N ASP A 31 20.59 7.53 -0.76
CA ASP A 31 20.70 6.10 -0.99
C ASP A 31 19.40 5.49 -1.52
N LYS A 32 18.23 6.07 -1.16
CA LYS A 32 16.93 5.57 -1.58
C LYS A 32 15.94 6.69 -1.83
N ARG A 33 15.40 6.74 -3.04
CA ARG A 33 14.42 7.74 -3.44
C ARG A 33 13.09 7.06 -3.78
N VAL A 34 12.05 7.43 -3.06
CA VAL A 34 10.71 6.93 -3.28
C VAL A 34 9.87 7.98 -3.95
N TYR A 35 9.32 7.64 -5.10
CA TYR A 35 8.40 8.43 -5.91
C TYR A 35 7.04 7.76 -5.90
N ILE A 36 6.00 8.46 -5.46
CA ILE A 36 4.65 7.93 -5.38
C ILE A 36 3.74 8.74 -6.30
N GLU A 37 3.00 8.05 -7.13
CA GLU A 37 2.01 8.67 -8.00
C GLU A 37 0.81 9.19 -7.17
N ASP A 38 0.29 10.36 -7.53
CA ASP A 38 -0.68 11.13 -6.74
C ASP A 38 -1.98 10.36 -6.45
N TYR A 39 -2.52 9.61 -7.42
CA TYR A 39 -3.72 8.79 -7.18
C TYR A 39 -3.44 7.63 -6.22
N ALA A 40 -2.27 6.99 -6.31
CA ALA A 40 -1.87 5.94 -5.40
C ALA A 40 -1.69 6.49 -3.97
N PHE A 41 -1.04 7.64 -3.84
CA PHE A 41 -0.86 8.32 -2.57
C PHE A 41 -2.20 8.74 -1.94
N SER A 42 -3.06 9.39 -2.72
CA SER A 42 -4.38 9.85 -2.28
C SER A 42 -5.27 8.69 -1.86
N PHE A 43 -5.24 7.57 -2.60
CA PHE A 43 -5.99 6.37 -2.25
C PHE A 43 -5.65 5.84 -0.86
N VAL A 44 -4.36 5.78 -0.51
CA VAL A 44 -3.93 5.33 0.82
C VAL A 44 -4.29 6.36 1.89
N LYS A 45 -4.01 7.64 1.63
CA LYS A 45 -4.28 8.73 2.57
C LYS A 45 -5.76 8.89 2.91
N GLU A 46 -6.64 8.66 1.95
CA GLU A 46 -8.10 8.76 2.12
C GLU A 46 -8.73 7.48 2.67
N THR A 47 -7.93 6.44 2.93
CA THR A 47 -8.41 5.21 3.54
C THR A 47 -8.87 5.50 4.97
N SER A 48 -10.18 5.32 5.22
CA SER A 48 -10.77 5.41 6.55
C SER A 48 -10.70 4.07 7.28
N LEU A 49 -10.59 4.12 8.59
CA LEU A 49 -10.76 2.98 9.49
C LEU A 49 -12.15 2.99 10.07
N ASP A 50 -12.76 1.82 10.23
CA ASP A 50 -13.98 1.65 10.99
C ASP A 50 -13.64 1.66 12.50
N ASP A 51 -14.63 1.94 13.37
CA ASP A 51 -14.42 2.11 14.82
C ASP A 51 -13.76 0.90 15.53
N GLU A 52 -13.89 -0.30 14.95
CA GLU A 52 -13.33 -1.55 15.50
C GLU A 52 -12.02 -1.97 14.80
N GLU A 53 -11.56 -1.22 13.80
CA GLU A 53 -10.35 -1.56 13.04
C GLU A 53 -9.10 -0.93 13.65
N GLU A 54 -8.10 -1.76 13.98
CA GLU A 54 -6.79 -1.28 14.43
C GLU A 54 -5.93 -0.75 13.28
N GLY A 55 -6.23 -1.13 12.05
CA GLY A 55 -5.55 -0.65 10.86
C GLY A 55 -5.97 -1.36 9.58
N ARG A 56 -5.58 -0.77 8.45
CA ARG A 56 -5.70 -1.35 7.10
C ARG A 56 -4.36 -1.45 6.44
N VAL A 57 -4.21 -2.52 5.70
CA VAL A 57 -2.99 -2.80 4.93
C VAL A 57 -3.30 -3.04 3.47
N GLY A 58 -2.34 -2.75 2.63
CA GLY A 58 -2.41 -3.04 1.21
C GLY A 58 -1.03 -3.08 0.57
N ILE A 59 -1.00 -3.30 -0.72
CA ILE A 59 0.22 -3.47 -1.51
C ILE A 59 0.47 -2.24 -2.36
N LEU A 60 1.73 -1.86 -2.48
CA LEU A 60 2.22 -0.84 -3.40
C LEU A 60 2.84 -1.53 -4.61
N LEU A 61 2.38 -1.16 -5.78
CA LEU A 61 2.81 -1.72 -7.07
C LEU A 61 3.56 -0.68 -7.89
N GLY A 62 4.54 -1.13 -8.65
CA GLY A 62 5.34 -0.24 -9.46
C GLY A 62 6.61 -0.89 -9.99
N GLU A 63 7.69 -0.12 -10.01
CA GLU A 63 9.00 -0.58 -10.46
C GLU A 63 10.14 0.01 -9.64
N GLU A 64 11.26 -0.70 -9.57
CA GLU A 64 12.52 -0.22 -9.00
C GLU A 64 13.51 -0.02 -10.15
N LYS A 65 14.23 1.09 -10.12
CA LYS A 65 15.20 1.48 -11.14
C LYS A 65 16.48 2.01 -10.51
N ASN A 66 17.59 1.73 -11.17
CA ASN A 66 18.84 2.43 -10.89
C ASN A 66 19.06 3.49 -11.96
N VAL A 67 19.16 4.75 -11.56
CA VAL A 67 19.38 5.89 -12.45
C VAL A 67 20.62 6.62 -11.96
N GLY A 68 21.69 6.59 -12.74
CA GLY A 68 22.93 7.27 -12.41
C GLY A 68 23.67 6.75 -11.17
N GLY A 69 23.38 5.49 -10.74
CA GLY A 69 23.95 4.87 -9.56
C GLY A 69 23.10 5.00 -8.29
N GLU A 70 21.97 5.71 -8.37
CA GLU A 70 21.02 5.89 -7.29
C GLU A 70 19.81 4.99 -7.46
N GLU A 71 19.27 4.43 -6.37
CA GLU A 71 18.10 3.57 -6.38
C GLU A 71 16.81 4.39 -6.28
N TYR A 72 15.92 4.16 -7.23
CA TYR A 72 14.61 4.77 -7.30
C TYR A 72 13.52 3.70 -7.18
N THR A 73 12.58 3.93 -6.29
CA THR A 73 11.34 3.16 -6.19
C THR A 73 10.20 4.03 -6.70
N PHE A 74 9.59 3.62 -7.81
CA PHE A 74 8.39 4.28 -8.35
C PHE A 74 7.16 3.47 -7.96
N VAL A 75 6.29 4.08 -7.16
CA VAL A 75 4.99 3.53 -6.81
C VAL A 75 3.95 4.10 -7.77
N TYR A 76 3.40 3.26 -8.63
CA TYR A 76 2.37 3.65 -9.61
C TYR A 76 0.96 3.37 -9.10
N ALA A 77 0.79 2.36 -8.25
CA ALA A 77 -0.51 1.98 -7.74
C ALA A 77 -0.46 1.54 -6.29
N ALA A 78 -1.57 1.71 -5.62
CA ALA A 78 -1.84 1.18 -4.29
C ALA A 78 -3.13 0.35 -4.34
N MET A 79 -3.13 -0.82 -3.71
CA MET A 79 -4.20 -1.78 -3.79
C MET A 79 -4.54 -2.32 -2.41
N GLU A 80 -5.83 -2.32 -2.05
CA GLU A 80 -6.31 -3.01 -0.85
C GLU A 80 -6.12 -4.51 -0.98
N ILE A 81 -5.92 -5.18 0.14
CA ILE A 81 -5.82 -6.63 0.16
C ILE A 81 -6.82 -7.21 1.15
N SER A 82 -7.52 -8.24 0.71
CA SER A 82 -8.36 -9.06 1.57
C SER A 82 -7.58 -10.24 2.15
N GLY A 83 -7.96 -10.68 3.36
CA GLY A 83 -7.31 -11.80 4.03
C GLY A 83 -6.02 -11.48 4.78
N ALA A 84 -5.59 -10.21 4.80
CA ALA A 84 -4.64 -9.73 5.78
C ALA A 84 -5.38 -9.39 7.08
N SER A 85 -4.73 -9.59 8.22
CA SER A 85 -5.26 -9.18 9.52
C SER A 85 -4.36 -8.17 10.20
N VAL A 86 -5.00 -7.17 10.80
CA VAL A 86 -4.38 -6.21 11.71
C VAL A 86 -5.08 -6.38 13.04
N TYR A 87 -4.39 -6.95 14.02
CA TYR A 87 -4.97 -7.31 15.30
C TYR A 87 -3.92 -7.33 16.41
N GLU A 88 -4.23 -6.75 17.58
CA GLU A 88 -3.34 -6.63 18.74
C GLU A 88 -1.95 -6.10 18.39
N GLY A 89 -1.90 -5.07 17.55
CA GLY A 89 -0.65 -4.47 17.12
C GLY A 89 0.15 -5.27 16.09
N ASN A 90 -0.41 -6.36 15.57
CA ASN A 90 0.23 -7.27 14.65
C ASN A 90 -0.38 -7.20 13.25
N VAL A 91 0.44 -7.41 12.25
CA VAL A 91 0.02 -7.56 10.84
C VAL A 91 0.39 -8.95 10.35
N SER A 92 -0.52 -9.63 9.69
CA SER A 92 -0.23 -10.95 9.11
C SER A 92 -0.79 -11.08 7.70
N PHE A 93 -0.01 -11.76 6.84
CA PHE A 93 -0.35 -12.12 5.47
C PHE A 93 -0.45 -13.65 5.34
N THR A 94 -1.56 -14.13 4.83
CA THR A 94 -1.81 -15.55 4.63
C THR A 94 -1.48 -15.97 3.18
N LYS A 95 -1.52 -17.27 2.91
CA LYS A 95 -1.44 -17.77 1.52
C LYS A 95 -2.58 -17.25 0.64
N GLU A 96 -3.76 -17.16 1.22
CA GLU A 96 -4.95 -16.64 0.55
C GLU A 96 -4.78 -15.16 0.20
N THR A 97 -4.19 -14.37 1.13
CA THR A 97 -3.81 -12.99 0.88
C THR A 97 -3.00 -12.86 -0.40
N TRP A 98 -1.94 -13.65 -0.55
CA TRP A 98 -1.05 -13.57 -1.71
C TRP A 98 -1.73 -14.02 -3.01
N SER A 99 -2.58 -15.06 -2.96
CA SER A 99 -3.36 -15.47 -4.13
C SER A 99 -4.32 -14.37 -4.59
N ASN A 100 -4.93 -13.65 -3.66
CA ASN A 100 -5.80 -12.51 -3.96
C ASN A 100 -5.01 -11.33 -4.52
N VAL A 101 -3.83 -11.05 -3.96
CA VAL A 101 -2.92 -10.00 -4.47
C VAL A 101 -2.55 -10.26 -5.93
N ASP A 102 -2.11 -11.48 -6.25
CA ASP A 102 -1.72 -11.84 -7.62
C ASP A 102 -2.90 -11.68 -8.60
N ALA A 103 -4.08 -12.19 -8.25
CA ALA A 103 -5.27 -12.11 -9.10
C ALA A 103 -5.73 -10.66 -9.35
N MET A 104 -5.69 -9.81 -8.31
CA MET A 104 -6.09 -8.41 -8.41
C MET A 104 -5.03 -7.59 -9.18
N ALA A 105 -3.74 -7.83 -8.92
CA ALA A 105 -2.67 -7.16 -9.63
C ALA A 105 -2.71 -7.48 -11.14
N ASP A 106 -2.93 -8.75 -11.50
CA ASP A 106 -3.09 -9.15 -12.91
C ASP A 106 -4.29 -8.49 -13.57
N THR A 107 -5.38 -8.26 -12.81
CA THR A 107 -6.63 -7.66 -13.33
C THR A 107 -6.51 -6.16 -13.57
N TYR A 108 -5.95 -5.43 -12.59
CA TYR A 108 -5.94 -3.97 -12.61
C TYR A 108 -4.60 -3.37 -13.04
N PHE A 109 -3.50 -4.03 -12.70
CA PHE A 109 -2.14 -3.51 -12.82
C PHE A 109 -1.18 -4.50 -13.49
N PRO A 110 -1.55 -5.07 -14.64
CA PRO A 110 -0.74 -6.10 -15.28
C PRO A 110 0.68 -5.64 -15.57
N GLY A 111 1.65 -6.48 -15.21
CA GLY A 111 3.06 -6.23 -15.44
C GLY A 111 3.76 -5.33 -14.41
N MET A 112 3.07 -4.87 -13.38
CA MET A 112 3.68 -4.17 -12.25
C MET A 112 4.22 -5.18 -11.23
N SER A 113 5.29 -4.76 -10.54
CA SER A 113 5.89 -5.53 -9.45
C SER A 113 5.49 -4.98 -8.09
N ILE A 114 5.55 -5.80 -7.05
CA ILE A 114 5.42 -5.34 -5.67
C ILE A 114 6.68 -4.55 -5.32
N VAL A 115 6.51 -3.27 -5.00
CA VAL A 115 7.59 -2.36 -4.60
C VAL A 115 7.48 -1.95 -3.13
N GLY A 116 6.39 -2.34 -2.47
CA GLY A 116 6.15 -2.05 -1.07
C GLY A 116 4.76 -2.45 -0.63
N TRP A 117 4.41 -1.92 0.53
CA TRP A 117 3.10 -2.07 1.13
C TRP A 117 2.72 -0.80 1.89
N TYR A 118 1.48 -0.68 2.31
CA TYR A 118 1.06 0.41 3.17
C TYR A 118 0.36 -0.09 4.42
N LEU A 119 0.45 0.69 5.48
CA LEU A 119 -0.27 0.52 6.73
C LEU A 119 -0.94 1.84 7.11
N VAL A 120 -2.26 1.82 7.24
CA VAL A 120 -3.04 2.91 7.83
C VAL A 120 -3.42 2.49 9.23
N SER A 121 -2.92 3.18 10.25
CA SER A 121 -3.21 2.86 11.65
C SER A 121 -2.88 4.05 12.56
N SER A 122 -3.70 4.27 13.58
CA SER A 122 -3.40 5.22 14.66
C SER A 122 -2.70 4.56 15.85
N GLY A 123 -2.91 3.24 16.03
CA GLY A 123 -2.41 2.49 17.18
C GLY A 123 -1.07 1.77 16.96
N ILE A 124 -0.78 1.41 15.70
CA ILE A 124 0.44 0.67 15.35
C ILE A 124 1.44 1.64 14.75
N ARG A 125 2.60 1.79 15.37
CA ARG A 125 3.69 2.65 14.89
C ARG A 125 4.85 1.80 14.37
N PRO A 126 5.48 2.18 13.24
CA PRO A 126 6.63 1.46 12.72
C PRO A 126 7.90 1.59 13.57
N GLU A 127 8.06 2.73 14.27
CA GLU A 127 9.28 3.01 15.02
C GLU A 127 9.51 2.00 16.16
N ASN A 128 10.68 1.40 16.16
CA ASN A 128 11.10 0.40 17.15
C ASN A 128 10.17 -0.83 17.26
N ASN A 129 9.37 -1.07 16.22
CA ASN A 129 8.46 -2.19 16.14
C ASN A 129 9.14 -3.39 15.45
N THR A 130 9.83 -4.21 16.22
CA THR A 130 10.57 -5.38 15.73
C THR A 130 9.65 -6.43 15.08
N PHE A 131 8.38 -6.46 15.46
CA PHE A 131 7.41 -7.35 14.85
C PHE A 131 7.06 -6.87 13.43
N LEU A 132 6.75 -5.58 13.29
CA LEU A 132 6.44 -4.99 11.99
C LEU A 132 7.65 -5.05 11.03
N GLU A 133 8.86 -4.85 11.56
CA GLU A 133 10.10 -5.04 10.82
C GLU A 133 10.21 -6.46 10.26
N ARG A 134 9.95 -7.48 11.10
CA ARG A 134 9.97 -8.87 10.66
C ARG A 134 8.94 -9.15 9.58
N VAL A 135 7.70 -8.67 9.75
CA VAL A 135 6.66 -8.79 8.73
C VAL A 135 7.09 -8.14 7.42
N HIS A 136 7.68 -6.95 7.49
CA HIS A 136 8.19 -6.24 6.31
C HIS A 136 9.25 -7.07 5.58
N ILE A 137 10.26 -7.59 6.30
CA ILE A 137 11.36 -8.36 5.72
C ILE A 137 10.88 -9.69 5.13
N ASP A 138 10.08 -10.44 5.91
CA ASP A 138 9.71 -11.82 5.57
C ASP A 138 8.62 -11.89 4.50
N SER A 139 7.70 -10.92 4.47
CA SER A 139 6.54 -10.94 3.60
C SER A 139 6.70 -10.09 2.34
N ILE A 140 7.36 -8.96 2.44
CA ILE A 140 7.46 -7.97 1.36
C ILE A 140 8.88 -7.91 0.79
N GLY A 141 9.86 -7.75 1.67
CA GLY A 141 11.28 -7.67 1.32
C GLY A 141 11.98 -6.48 1.97
N ARG A 142 13.21 -6.70 2.41
CA ARG A 142 14.00 -5.76 3.22
C ARG A 142 14.02 -4.33 2.66
N TYR A 143 14.33 -4.16 1.39
CA TYR A 143 14.54 -2.85 0.78
C TYR A 143 13.28 -2.27 0.12
N LYS A 144 12.12 -2.87 0.36
CA LYS A 144 10.84 -2.36 -0.15
C LYS A 144 10.37 -1.17 0.67
N ALA A 145 9.41 -0.41 0.12
CA ALA A 145 8.84 0.73 0.83
C ALA A 145 7.66 0.30 1.72
N LEU A 146 7.54 0.93 2.89
CA LEU A 146 6.32 0.93 3.69
C LEU A 146 5.80 2.38 3.75
N LEU A 147 4.64 2.64 3.17
CA LEU A 147 3.92 3.89 3.36
C LEU A 147 3.04 3.75 4.61
N TYR A 148 3.38 4.47 5.65
CA TYR A 148 2.62 4.54 6.87
C TYR A 148 1.76 5.81 6.90
N VAL A 149 0.49 5.65 7.24
CA VAL A 149 -0.44 6.77 7.40
C VAL A 149 -1.07 6.68 8.79
N ASN A 150 -0.93 7.76 9.57
CA ASN A 150 -1.65 7.93 10.82
C ASN A 150 -2.82 8.90 10.61
N PRO A 151 -4.07 8.42 10.57
CA PRO A 151 -5.22 9.26 10.28
C PRO A 151 -5.56 10.24 11.41
N GLU A 152 -5.22 9.93 12.67
CA GLU A 152 -5.45 10.83 13.81
C GLU A 152 -4.46 12.00 13.82
N GLU A 153 -3.17 11.70 13.62
CA GLU A 153 -2.10 12.70 13.58
C GLU A 153 -2.01 13.41 12.23
N LYS A 154 -2.64 12.86 11.21
CA LYS A 154 -2.61 13.34 9.81
C LYS A 154 -1.18 13.40 9.28
N THR A 155 -0.41 12.36 9.57
CA THR A 155 0.97 12.19 9.09
C THR A 155 1.05 11.05 8.09
N GLU A 156 1.93 11.23 7.11
CA GLU A 156 2.26 10.24 6.11
C GLU A 156 3.78 10.13 6.01
N ASP A 157 4.30 8.96 6.35
CA ASP A 157 5.73 8.69 6.40
C ASP A 157 6.09 7.46 5.58
N ILE A 158 7.30 7.42 5.06
CA ILE A 158 7.81 6.27 4.33
C ILE A 158 8.96 5.66 5.10
N TYR A 159 8.90 4.35 5.25
CA TYR A 159 9.92 3.54 5.90
C TYR A 159 10.54 2.57 4.89
N SER A 160 11.78 2.22 5.15
CA SER A 160 12.48 1.11 4.51
C SER A 160 13.38 0.42 5.53
N CYS A 161 13.74 -0.82 5.28
CA CYS A 161 14.57 -1.57 6.21
C CYS A 161 16.03 -1.52 5.76
N PHE A 162 16.86 -0.90 6.56
CA PHE A 162 18.31 -0.85 6.42
C PHE A 162 19.01 -1.75 7.45
N ASP A 163 20.31 -1.61 7.62
CA ASP A 163 21.09 -2.42 8.57
C ASP A 163 20.67 -2.16 10.03
N GLY A 164 20.19 -0.96 10.34
CA GLY A 164 19.68 -0.55 11.65
C GLY A 164 18.26 -0.99 11.95
N GLY A 165 17.54 -1.57 10.99
CA GLY A 165 16.15 -1.96 11.10
C GLY A 165 15.21 -1.18 10.18
N LEU A 166 13.93 -1.10 10.57
CA LEU A 166 12.92 -0.33 9.84
C LEU A 166 13.05 1.16 10.21
N GLU A 167 13.53 1.95 9.27
CA GLU A 167 13.84 3.38 9.45
C GLU A 167 12.94 4.25 8.59
N CYS A 168 12.54 5.41 9.15
CA CYS A 168 11.82 6.44 8.42
C CYS A 168 12.78 7.15 7.45
N LEU A 169 12.38 7.31 6.21
CA LEU A 169 13.09 8.15 5.24
C LEU A 169 12.86 9.62 5.56
N ASP A 170 13.88 10.45 5.35
CA ASP A 170 13.80 11.90 5.59
C ASP A 170 12.83 12.61 4.63
N GLY A 171 12.50 11.96 3.51
CA GLY A 171 11.53 12.49 2.57
C GLY A 171 11.23 11.58 1.38
N TYR A 172 10.28 12.03 0.56
CA TYR A 172 9.83 11.35 -0.64
C TYR A 172 9.26 12.34 -1.66
N VAL A 173 8.92 11.84 -2.84
CA VAL A 173 8.36 12.65 -3.92
C VAL A 173 6.98 12.14 -4.30
N ILE A 174 6.02 13.06 -4.38
CA ILE A 174 4.73 12.81 -5.03
C ILE A 174 4.83 13.35 -6.46
N TYR A 175 4.49 12.53 -7.44
CA TYR A 175 4.47 12.96 -8.84
C TYR A 175 3.08 12.82 -9.46
N PHE A 176 2.81 13.66 -10.41
CA PHE A 176 1.50 13.78 -11.05
C PHE A 176 1.64 13.31 -12.50
N ASP A 177 1.00 12.21 -12.81
CA ASP A 177 0.95 11.65 -14.17
C ASP A 177 -0.47 11.13 -14.46
N LYS A 178 -0.74 10.83 -15.71
CA LYS A 178 -1.99 10.22 -16.11
C LYS A 178 -1.97 8.74 -15.72
N ASN A 179 -2.82 8.35 -14.76
CA ASN A 179 -2.89 6.98 -14.26
C ASN A 179 -4.31 6.41 -14.39
N GLU A 180 -4.66 5.98 -15.58
CA GLU A 180 -6.00 5.44 -15.88
C GLU A 180 -6.28 4.13 -15.13
N GLN A 181 -5.24 3.31 -14.88
CA GLN A 181 -5.37 2.06 -14.17
C GLN A 181 -5.76 2.30 -12.70
N MET A 182 -5.08 3.23 -12.03
CA MET A 182 -5.41 3.57 -10.64
C MET A 182 -6.77 4.24 -10.53
N GLN A 183 -7.13 5.14 -11.45
CA GLN A 183 -8.46 5.77 -11.49
C GLN A 183 -9.57 4.72 -11.65
N ARG A 184 -9.40 3.75 -12.53
CA ARG A 184 -10.35 2.64 -12.72
C ARG A 184 -10.47 1.81 -11.45
N TYR A 185 -9.35 1.42 -10.84
CA TYR A 185 -9.34 0.66 -9.60
C TYR A 185 -10.08 1.39 -8.47
N MET A 186 -9.78 2.68 -8.26
CA MET A 186 -10.45 3.52 -7.25
C MET A 186 -11.96 3.60 -7.47
N ALA A 187 -12.41 3.73 -8.72
CA ALA A 187 -13.83 3.78 -9.05
C ALA A 187 -14.54 2.45 -8.74
N ASP A 188 -13.92 1.33 -9.07
CA ASP A 188 -14.46 0.00 -8.80
C ASP A 188 -14.53 -0.29 -7.29
N VAL A 189 -13.48 -0.01 -6.53
CA VAL A 189 -13.46 -0.16 -5.06
C VAL A 189 -14.51 0.74 -4.40
N SER A 190 -14.62 2.00 -4.82
CA SER A 190 -15.64 2.92 -4.29
C SER A 190 -17.07 2.42 -4.55
N SER A 191 -17.30 1.84 -5.71
CA SER A 191 -18.61 1.27 -6.08
C SER A 191 -18.93 0.03 -5.24
N GLN A 192 -17.96 -0.84 -5.01
CA GLN A 192 -18.11 -2.03 -4.16
C GLN A 192 -18.39 -1.65 -2.70
N ARG A 193 -17.63 -0.70 -2.13
CA ARG A 193 -17.85 -0.21 -0.76
C ARG A 193 -19.26 0.37 -0.58
N LYS A 194 -19.78 1.14 -1.56
CA LYS A 194 -21.14 1.67 -1.52
C LYS A 194 -22.20 0.55 -1.57
N ALA A 195 -22.01 -0.46 -2.39
CA ALA A 195 -22.92 -1.60 -2.46
C ALA A 195 -22.95 -2.37 -1.14
N THR A 196 -21.78 -2.66 -0.54
CA THR A 196 -21.67 -3.35 0.75
C THR A 196 -22.36 -2.54 1.87
N ALA A 197 -22.13 -1.23 1.94
CA ALA A 197 -22.76 -0.36 2.94
C ALA A 197 -24.29 -0.33 2.82
N VAL A 198 -24.82 -0.36 1.59
CA VAL A 198 -26.27 -0.45 1.34
C VAL A 198 -26.81 -1.79 1.85
N ASP A 199 -26.16 -2.91 1.52
CA ASP A 199 -26.57 -4.23 1.95
C ASP A 199 -26.55 -4.38 3.48
N GLU A 200 -25.50 -3.88 4.15
CA GLU A 200 -25.45 -3.86 5.61
C GLU A 200 -26.56 -3.04 6.26
N THR A 201 -26.86 -1.89 5.68
CA THR A 201 -27.96 -1.02 6.16
C THR A 201 -29.31 -1.73 6.02
N VAL A 202 -29.55 -2.38 4.90
CA VAL A 202 -30.76 -3.18 4.65
C VAL A 202 -30.86 -4.34 5.65
N MET A 203 -29.76 -5.05 5.89
CA MET A 203 -29.72 -6.16 6.83
C MET A 203 -29.90 -5.71 8.29
N LYS A 204 -29.34 -4.58 8.70
CA LYS A 204 -29.58 -3.98 10.03
C LYS A 204 -31.07 -3.65 10.20
N ARG A 205 -31.67 -3.01 9.21
CA ARG A 205 -33.10 -2.64 9.24
C ARG A 205 -33.99 -3.89 9.29
N TYR A 206 -33.69 -4.94 8.52
CA TYR A 206 -34.42 -6.21 8.55
C TYR A 206 -34.35 -6.88 9.94
N ARG A 207 -33.15 -6.95 10.56
CA ARG A 207 -32.97 -7.50 11.91
C ARG A 207 -33.74 -6.72 12.96
N GLN A 208 -33.86 -5.42 12.83
CA GLN A 208 -34.63 -4.57 13.74
C GLN A 208 -36.12 -4.86 13.63
N ILE A 209 -36.68 -4.94 12.42
CA ILE A 209 -38.09 -5.29 12.17
C ILE A 209 -38.41 -6.68 12.74
N MET A 210 -37.51 -7.65 12.58
CA MET A 210 -37.70 -8.99 13.12
C MET A 210 -37.66 -9.08 14.64
N LYS A 211 -37.02 -8.12 15.32
CA LYS A 211 -37.04 -8.00 16.79
C LYS A 211 -38.31 -7.34 17.31
N GLU A 212 -38.83 -6.36 16.58
CA GLU A 212 -40.04 -5.61 16.97
C GLU A 212 -41.34 -6.42 16.76
N ASN A 213 -41.29 -7.49 15.95
CA ASN A 213 -42.39 -8.37 15.65
C ASN A 213 -42.43 -9.69 16.47
N LYS A 214 -41.61 -9.77 17.52
CA LYS A 214 -41.62 -10.84 18.54
C LYS A 214 -42.21 -10.38 19.86
#